data_12e448b75aed34e18277efacc40a34c5
#
_entry.id   12e448b75aed34e18277efacc40a34c5
#
_cell.length_a   1.000
_cell.length_b   1.000
_cell.length_c   1.000
_cell.angle_alpha   90.00
_cell.angle_beta   90.00
_cell.angle_gamma   90.00
#
_symmetry.space_group_name_H-M   'P 1'
#
loop_
_entity.id
_entity.type
_entity.pdbx_description
1 polymer ?
#
loop_
_entity_poly.entity_id
_entity_poly.type
_entity_poly.pdbx_seq_one_letter_code
_entity_poly.pdbx_strand_id
1 'polypeptide(L)'
;MNNRIDIYTDGACSGNPGPAGIGVVLLYKDHRKEISQFIGNATNNIAELTAIKKGLEAIKDSHKSTPIVVYTDSSYCHGLLTKDWTPKKNIELVQEIRQLTTQFNYLGFKKIKGHSDNQDNIRADKLATSAVENRRNE
;
A
#
# COMPACT_ATOMS: atom_id res chain seq x y z
N MET A 1 14.61 16.58 12.61
CA MET A 1 13.26 16.13 12.41
C MET A 1 13.07 15.61 10.99
N ASN A 2 12.39 14.51 10.84
CA ASN A 2 12.20 13.89 9.54
C ASN A 2 11.08 14.59 8.78
N ASN A 3 11.38 15.15 7.61
CA ASN A 3 10.38 15.80 6.76
C ASN A 3 9.84 14.85 5.69
N ARG A 4 10.05 13.55 5.88
CA ARG A 4 9.63 12.52 4.93
C ARG A 4 8.32 11.89 5.38
N ILE A 5 7.48 11.57 4.41
CA ILE A 5 6.29 10.77 4.67
C ILE A 5 6.65 9.30 4.46
N ASP A 6 6.36 8.47 5.45
CA ASP A 6 6.52 7.02 5.34
C ASP A 6 5.14 6.38 5.23
N ILE A 7 4.96 5.52 4.22
CA ILE A 7 3.70 4.83 3.98
C ILE A 7 3.96 3.34 4.01
N TYR A 8 3.41 2.65 5.02
CA TYR A 8 3.48 1.19 5.11
C TYR A 8 2.18 0.61 4.59
N THR A 9 2.28 -0.37 3.70
CA THR A 9 1.13 -0.94 3.01
C THR A 9 1.14 -2.45 3.11
N ASP A 10 -0.05 -3.04 3.21
CA ASP A 10 -0.21 -4.48 3.17
C ASP A 10 -1.58 -4.84 2.64
N GLY A 11 -1.68 -6.03 2.06
CA GLY A 11 -2.93 -6.61 1.61
C GLY A 11 -3.14 -7.98 2.24
N ALA A 12 -4.38 -8.32 2.50
CA ALA A 12 -4.75 -9.62 3.05
C ALA A 12 -5.88 -10.21 2.22
N CYS A 13 -5.88 -11.52 2.09
CA CYS A 13 -6.86 -12.22 1.29
C CYS A 13 -7.21 -13.54 1.97
N SER A 14 -8.52 -13.79 2.19
CA SER A 14 -8.97 -15.06 2.74
C SER A 14 -9.26 -15.99 1.57
N GLY A 15 -8.25 -16.75 1.17
CA GLY A 15 -8.23 -17.48 -0.10
C GLY A 15 -7.62 -16.58 -1.19
N ASN A 16 -7.19 -17.16 -2.28
CA ASN A 16 -6.51 -16.40 -3.35
C ASN A 16 -7.02 -16.89 -4.72
N PRO A 17 -8.11 -16.32 -5.26
CA PRO A 17 -8.85 -15.15 -4.79
C PRO A 17 -9.82 -15.43 -3.66
N GLY A 18 -10.23 -14.37 -2.99
CA GLY A 18 -11.21 -14.44 -1.90
C GLY A 18 -11.47 -13.06 -1.32
N PRO A 19 -12.23 -13.00 -0.22
CA PRO A 19 -12.44 -11.72 0.48
C PRO A 19 -11.11 -11.08 0.84
N ALA A 20 -10.93 -9.82 0.49
CA ALA A 20 -9.66 -9.13 0.59
C ALA A 20 -9.79 -7.79 1.31
N GLY A 21 -8.72 -7.39 1.97
CA GLY A 21 -8.64 -6.12 2.66
C GLY A 21 -7.28 -5.49 2.52
N ILE A 22 -7.23 -4.20 2.78
CA ILE A 22 -5.99 -3.44 2.75
C ILE A 22 -5.74 -2.76 4.08
N GLY A 23 -4.46 -2.59 4.39
CA GLY A 23 -4.01 -1.82 5.54
C GLY A 23 -2.94 -0.85 5.12
N VAL A 24 -3.05 0.38 5.60
CA VAL A 24 -2.09 1.45 5.29
C VAL A 24 -1.81 2.23 6.56
N VAL A 25 -0.54 2.50 6.81
CA VAL A 25 -0.08 3.37 7.90
C VAL A 25 0.70 4.51 7.29
N LEU A 26 0.23 5.74 7.48
CA LEU A 26 0.90 6.94 6.96
C LEU A 26 1.47 7.71 8.15
N LEU A 27 2.76 8.01 8.06
CA LEU A 27 3.48 8.71 9.12
C LEU A 27 4.15 9.96 8.56
N TYR A 28 3.90 11.10 9.20
CA TYR A 28 4.56 12.35 8.84
C TYR A 28 4.76 13.17 10.11
N LYS A 29 6.01 13.36 10.50
CA LYS A 29 6.36 14.02 11.76
C LYS A 29 5.70 13.29 12.92
N ASP A 30 4.86 13.95 13.73
CA ASP A 30 4.11 13.33 14.81
C ASP A 30 2.67 12.97 14.42
N HIS A 31 2.34 13.09 13.14
CA HIS A 31 1.02 12.72 12.61
C HIS A 31 0.99 11.27 12.16
N ARG A 32 -0.12 10.61 12.44
CA ARG A 32 -0.32 9.22 12.05
C ARG A 32 -1.73 9.05 11.50
N LYS A 33 -1.86 8.43 10.35
CA LYS A 33 -3.15 8.08 9.76
C LYS A 33 -3.15 6.60 9.41
N GLU A 34 -4.24 5.91 9.70
CA GLU A 34 -4.38 4.50 9.38
C GLU A 34 -5.59 4.27 8.50
N ILE A 35 -5.48 3.34 7.55
CA ILE A 35 -6.57 2.93 6.69
C ILE A 35 -6.75 1.43 6.84
N SER A 36 -7.97 0.98 7.07
CA SER A 36 -8.36 -0.42 7.07
C SER A 36 -9.64 -0.51 6.25
N GLN A 37 -9.58 -1.19 5.10
CA GLN A 37 -10.69 -1.18 4.15
C GLN A 37 -10.88 -2.54 3.51
N PHE A 38 -12.12 -3.05 3.54
CA PHE A 38 -12.50 -4.23 2.79
C PHE A 38 -12.69 -3.84 1.32
N ILE A 39 -12.12 -4.64 0.41
CA ILE A 39 -12.15 -4.32 -1.03
C ILE A 39 -12.90 -5.36 -1.85
N GLY A 40 -13.64 -6.27 -1.21
CA GLY A 40 -14.38 -7.31 -1.92
C GLY A 40 -13.49 -8.50 -2.25
N ASN A 41 -13.89 -9.31 -3.21
CA ASN A 41 -13.09 -10.45 -3.66
C ASN A 41 -11.95 -9.99 -4.55
N ALA A 42 -10.74 -10.43 -4.24
CA ALA A 42 -9.55 -10.08 -5.00
C ALA A 42 -8.46 -11.12 -4.76
N THR A 43 -7.38 -11.01 -5.52
CA THR A 43 -6.17 -11.80 -5.29
C THR A 43 -5.26 -11.09 -4.31
N ASN A 44 -4.27 -11.80 -3.78
CA ASN A 44 -3.25 -11.19 -2.93
C ASN A 44 -2.55 -10.02 -3.65
N ASN A 45 -2.21 -10.19 -4.92
CA ASN A 45 -1.52 -9.15 -5.68
C ASN A 45 -2.38 -7.90 -5.86
N ILE A 46 -3.68 -8.08 -6.12
CA ILE A 46 -4.60 -6.95 -6.23
C ILE A 46 -4.71 -6.23 -4.89
N ALA A 47 -4.80 -6.96 -3.78
CA ALA A 47 -4.88 -6.35 -2.46
C ALA A 47 -3.62 -5.53 -2.15
N GLU A 48 -2.44 -6.10 -2.44
CA GLU A 48 -1.17 -5.39 -2.23
C GLU A 48 -1.07 -4.12 -3.07
N LEU A 49 -1.41 -4.21 -4.35
CA LEU A 49 -1.40 -3.04 -5.25
C LEU A 49 -2.42 -1.99 -4.79
N THR A 50 -3.60 -2.42 -4.39
CA THR A 50 -4.66 -1.51 -3.95
C THR A 50 -4.24 -0.76 -2.68
N ALA A 51 -3.54 -1.42 -1.76
CA ALA A 51 -3.02 -0.77 -0.56
C ALA A 51 -2.07 0.38 -0.93
N ILE A 52 -1.18 0.15 -1.90
CA ILE A 52 -0.26 1.19 -2.36
C ILE A 52 -1.04 2.35 -2.99
N LYS A 53 -2.01 2.04 -3.84
CA LYS A 53 -2.85 3.05 -4.49
C LYS A 53 -3.56 3.92 -3.46
N LYS A 54 -4.20 3.30 -2.47
CA LYS A 54 -4.94 4.02 -1.44
C LYS A 54 -4.02 4.86 -0.57
N GLY A 55 -2.83 4.37 -0.27
CA GLY A 55 -1.84 5.13 0.48
C GLY A 55 -1.44 6.40 -0.25
N LEU A 56 -1.14 6.30 -1.53
CA LEU A 56 -0.75 7.46 -2.34
C LEU A 56 -1.90 8.43 -2.54
N GLU A 57 -3.12 7.92 -2.73
CA GLU A 57 -4.31 8.77 -2.87
C GLU A 57 -4.62 9.57 -1.59
N ALA A 58 -4.18 9.09 -0.45
CA ALA A 58 -4.41 9.79 0.82
C ALA A 58 -3.48 10.99 1.02
N ILE A 59 -2.47 11.17 0.17
CA ILE A 59 -1.52 12.28 0.29
C ILE A 59 -2.18 13.56 -0.25
N LYS A 60 -2.14 14.61 0.55
CA LYS A 60 -2.71 15.91 0.17
C LYS A 60 -1.85 16.58 -0.90
N ASP A 61 -2.48 17.39 -1.73
CA ASP A 61 -1.78 18.12 -2.80
C ASP A 61 -0.63 18.97 -2.25
N SER A 62 -0.79 19.51 -1.06
CA SER A 62 0.25 20.32 -0.41
C SER A 62 1.53 19.54 -0.13
N HIS A 63 1.49 18.21 -0.19
CA HIS A 63 2.63 17.34 0.09
C HIS A 63 3.20 16.65 -1.16
N LYS A 64 2.81 17.08 -2.35
CA LYS A 64 3.32 16.46 -3.60
C LYS A 64 4.83 16.61 -3.77
N SER A 65 5.43 17.62 -3.15
CA SER A 65 6.89 17.84 -3.20
C SER A 65 7.59 17.36 -1.92
N THR A 66 6.86 16.82 -0.96
CA THR A 66 7.46 16.23 0.24
C THR A 66 8.03 14.86 -0.12
N PRO A 67 9.24 14.51 0.33
CA PRO A 67 9.77 13.17 0.09
C PRO A 67 8.87 12.09 0.68
N ILE A 68 8.61 11.04 -0.08
CA ILE A 68 7.72 9.93 0.31
C ILE A 68 8.43 8.62 0.06
N VAL A 69 8.36 7.71 1.03
CA VAL A 69 8.80 6.33 0.85
C VAL A 69 7.62 5.41 1.12
N VAL A 70 7.32 4.55 0.16
CA VAL A 70 6.28 3.52 0.29
C VAL A 70 6.98 2.20 0.60
N TYR A 71 6.56 1.54 1.66
CA TYR A 71 7.10 0.26 2.08
C TYR A 71 6.12 -0.85 1.75
N THR A 72 6.60 -1.90 1.12
CA THR A 72 5.81 -3.08 0.79
C THR A 72 6.65 -4.33 1.01
N ASP A 73 6.02 -5.43 1.44
CA ASP A 73 6.70 -6.73 1.51
C ASP A 73 6.51 -7.54 0.22
N SER A 74 5.77 -7.02 -0.74
CA SER A 74 5.49 -7.69 -2.01
C SER A 74 6.59 -7.44 -3.04
N SER A 75 7.31 -8.50 -3.39
CA SER A 75 8.32 -8.43 -4.47
C SER A 75 7.67 -8.10 -5.81
N TYR A 76 6.48 -8.61 -6.04
CA TYR A 76 5.70 -8.36 -7.26
C TYR A 76 5.41 -6.86 -7.42
N CYS A 77 4.86 -6.24 -6.39
CA CYS A 77 4.54 -4.81 -6.43
C CYS A 77 5.80 -3.96 -6.56
N HIS A 78 6.82 -4.28 -5.78
CA HIS A 78 8.07 -3.54 -5.81
C HIS A 78 8.71 -3.59 -7.20
N GLY A 79 8.72 -4.76 -7.83
CA GLY A 79 9.28 -4.92 -9.17
C GLY A 79 8.51 -4.14 -10.22
N LEU A 80 7.18 -4.22 -10.19
CA LEU A 80 6.35 -3.50 -11.15
C LEU A 80 6.49 -1.98 -11.04
N LEU A 81 6.75 -1.47 -9.84
CA LEU A 81 6.78 -0.03 -9.60
C LEU A 81 8.19 0.56 -9.63
N THR A 82 9.24 -0.27 -9.63
CA THR A 82 10.63 0.23 -9.62
C THR A 82 11.49 -0.28 -10.76
N LYS A 83 11.11 -1.38 -11.42
CA LYS A 83 11.97 -2.05 -12.42
C LYS A 83 11.40 -2.06 -13.83
N ASP A 84 10.36 -1.29 -14.08
CA ASP A 84 9.71 -1.20 -15.40
C ASP A 84 9.25 -2.55 -15.96
N TRP A 85 8.93 -3.50 -15.07
CA TRP A 85 8.38 -4.77 -15.52
C TRP A 85 7.07 -4.54 -16.29
N THR A 86 6.88 -5.29 -17.37
CA THR A 86 5.64 -5.25 -18.13
C THR A 86 4.60 -6.11 -17.41
N PRO A 87 3.49 -5.54 -16.94
CA PRO A 87 2.49 -6.33 -16.23
C PRO A 87 1.77 -7.27 -17.21
N LYS A 88 1.61 -8.52 -16.81
CA LYS A 88 0.85 -9.51 -17.55
C LYS A 88 -0.58 -9.63 -17.06
N LYS A 89 -0.80 -9.25 -15.80
CA LYS A 89 -2.11 -9.19 -15.14
C LYS A 89 -2.23 -7.86 -14.42
N ASN A 90 -3.47 -7.51 -14.04
CA ASN A 90 -3.74 -6.29 -13.27
C ASN A 90 -3.25 -5.04 -14.01
N ILE A 91 -3.32 -5.07 -15.34
CA ILE A 91 -2.70 -4.04 -16.19
C ILE A 91 -3.26 -2.66 -15.89
N GLU A 92 -4.59 -2.56 -15.80
CA GLU A 92 -5.24 -1.26 -15.52
C GLU A 92 -4.85 -0.71 -14.16
N LEU A 93 -4.85 -1.57 -13.13
CA LEU A 93 -4.50 -1.16 -11.78
C LEU A 93 -3.05 -0.69 -11.71
N VAL A 94 -2.14 -1.44 -12.35
CA VAL A 94 -0.72 -1.05 -12.38
C VAL A 94 -0.55 0.28 -13.10
N GLN A 95 -1.25 0.49 -14.21
CA GLN A 95 -1.17 1.75 -14.96
C GLN A 95 -1.73 2.92 -14.15
N GLU A 96 -2.83 2.70 -13.42
CA GLU A 96 -3.39 3.73 -12.53
C GLU A 96 -2.37 4.14 -11.47
N ILE A 97 -1.68 3.17 -10.87
CA ILE A 97 -0.68 3.45 -9.84
C ILE A 97 0.51 4.19 -10.46
N ARG A 98 0.99 3.74 -11.62
CA ARG A 98 2.10 4.40 -12.31
C ARG A 98 1.76 5.84 -12.68
N GLN A 99 0.53 6.08 -13.13
CA GLN A 99 0.06 7.43 -13.41
C GLN A 99 0.03 8.27 -12.14
N LEU A 100 -0.45 7.68 -11.05
CA LEU A 100 -0.52 8.36 -9.75
C LEU A 100 0.88 8.74 -9.25
N THR A 101 1.89 7.88 -9.45
CA THR A 101 3.25 8.16 -8.99
C THR A 101 3.86 9.37 -9.66
N THR A 102 3.43 9.71 -10.88
CA THR A 102 3.96 10.88 -11.60
C THR A 102 3.60 12.20 -10.94
N GLN A 103 2.64 12.21 -10.03
CA GLN A 103 2.22 13.42 -9.32
C GLN A 103 3.16 13.80 -8.18
N PHE A 104 4.08 12.93 -7.81
CA PHE A 104 4.97 13.15 -6.66
C PHE A 104 6.40 13.40 -7.14
N ASN A 105 7.05 14.44 -6.59
CA ASN A 105 8.39 14.83 -7.03
C ASN A 105 9.49 13.94 -6.47
N TYR A 106 9.30 13.42 -5.25
CA TYR A 106 10.33 12.63 -4.56
C TYR A 106 9.69 11.39 -3.94
N LEU A 107 9.41 10.40 -4.77
CA LEU A 107 8.75 9.17 -4.34
C LEU A 107 9.68 7.98 -4.56
N GLY A 108 9.90 7.20 -3.51
CA GLY A 108 10.63 5.96 -3.58
C GLY A 108 9.82 4.80 -3.02
N PHE A 109 10.18 3.60 -3.42
CA PHE A 109 9.59 2.36 -2.93
C PHE A 109 10.67 1.52 -2.29
N LYS A 110 10.39 0.99 -1.12
CA LYS A 110 11.32 0.13 -0.40
C LYS A 110 10.64 -1.19 -0.08
N LYS A 111 11.30 -2.28 -0.50
CA LYS A 111 10.81 -3.61 -0.13
C LYS A 111 11.30 -3.93 1.27
N ILE A 112 10.37 -4.32 2.14
CA ILE A 112 10.69 -4.81 3.46
C ILE A 112 10.43 -6.32 3.51
N LYS A 113 11.12 -6.99 4.39
CA LYS A 113 10.98 -8.43 4.55
C LYS A 113 9.66 -8.73 5.26
N GLY A 114 8.89 -9.67 4.72
CA GLY A 114 7.69 -10.18 5.40
C GLY A 114 8.07 -10.77 6.75
N HIS A 115 7.19 -10.64 7.72
CA HIS A 115 7.43 -11.06 9.11
C HIS A 115 8.61 -10.33 9.74
N SER A 116 8.85 -9.08 9.34
CA SER A 116 9.89 -8.25 9.95
C SER A 116 9.45 -7.80 11.35
N ASP A 117 10.42 -7.29 12.11
CA ASP A 117 10.13 -6.71 13.43
C ASP A 117 9.61 -5.27 13.35
N ASN A 118 9.43 -4.74 12.15
CA ASN A 118 8.96 -3.37 11.98
C ASN A 118 7.51 -3.25 12.43
N GLN A 119 7.29 -2.42 13.42
CA GLN A 119 5.97 -2.30 14.04
C GLN A 119 4.92 -1.73 13.10
N ASP A 120 5.30 -0.84 12.21
CA ASP A 120 4.36 -0.24 11.28
C ASP A 120 3.97 -1.22 10.17
N ASN A 121 4.90 -2.09 9.77
CA ASN A 121 4.57 -3.18 8.85
C ASN A 121 3.61 -4.17 9.52
N ILE A 122 3.86 -4.52 10.77
CA ILE A 122 2.96 -5.39 11.56
C ILE A 122 1.58 -4.75 11.67
N ARG A 123 1.55 -3.43 11.90
CA ARG A 123 0.28 -2.71 12.02
C ARG A 123 -0.48 -2.70 10.70
N ALA A 124 0.20 -2.48 9.57
CA ALA A 124 -0.45 -2.51 8.26
C ALA A 124 -1.05 -3.89 7.98
N ASP A 125 -0.33 -4.96 8.31
CA ASP A 125 -0.84 -6.33 8.19
C ASP A 125 -2.10 -6.51 9.03
N LYS A 126 -2.08 -6.05 10.27
CA LYS A 126 -3.23 -6.18 11.16
C LYS A 126 -4.44 -5.38 10.66
N LEU A 127 -4.22 -4.20 10.12
CA LEU A 127 -5.28 -3.40 9.52
C LEU A 127 -5.92 -4.12 8.32
N ALA A 128 -5.10 -4.75 7.50
CA ALA A 128 -5.57 -5.51 6.33
C ALA A 128 -6.38 -6.74 6.75
N THR A 129 -5.88 -7.52 7.70
CA THR A 129 -6.58 -8.72 8.18
C THR A 129 -7.86 -8.36 8.92
N SER A 130 -7.85 -7.29 9.70
CA SER A 130 -9.05 -6.81 10.40
C SER A 130 -10.14 -6.41 9.41
N ALA A 131 -9.77 -5.80 8.28
CA ALA A 131 -10.73 -5.42 7.25
C ALA A 131 -11.46 -6.65 6.70
N VAL A 132 -10.75 -7.76 6.50
CA VAL A 132 -11.35 -9.02 6.04
C VAL A 132 -12.26 -9.61 7.11
N GLU A 133 -11.80 -9.64 8.36
CA GLU A 133 -12.54 -10.21 9.47
C GLU A 133 -13.83 -9.45 9.76
N ASN A 134 -13.80 -8.13 9.61
CA ASN A 134 -14.93 -7.25 9.94
C ASN A 134 -15.82 -6.94 8.75
N ARG A 135 -15.64 -7.62 7.62
CA ARG A 135 -16.37 -7.32 6.38
C ARG A 135 -17.90 -7.40 6.52
N ARG A 136 -18.38 -8.14 7.51
CA ARG A 136 -19.83 -8.27 7.74
C ARG A 136 -20.45 -7.01 8.33
N ASN A 137 -19.63 -6.12 8.86
CA ASN A 137 -20.09 -4.92 9.56
C ASN A 137 -20.21 -3.70 8.64
N GLU A 138 -19.97 -3.89 7.37
CA GLU A 138 -20.04 -2.81 6.38
C GLU A 138 -21.37 -2.70 5.67
#